data_8a6fde590c5239f9fdd40c148b7318c1
#
_entry.id   8a6fde590c5239f9fdd40c148b7318c1
#
_cell.length_a   1.000
_cell.length_b   1.000
_cell.length_c   1.000
_cell.angle_alpha   90.00
_cell.angle_beta   90.00
_cell.angle_gamma   90.00
#
_symmetry.space_group_name_H-M   'P 1'
#
loop_
_entity.id
_entity.type
_entity.pdbx_description
1 polymer ?
#
loop_
_entity_poly.entity_id
_entity_poly.type
_entity_poly.pdbx_seq_one_letter_code
_entity_poly.pdbx_strand_id
1 'polypeptide(L)'
;TAIALVIAGLTAASVAQAAPQANTFYAGAKAGWASFHDGLNQFENSQNAYGTLRNSVTYGVFGGYQITDNFAVELGYDDFGRAKLRQDGETVGKHTNHGAHLSLKASYPVLEGLDVYARVGAALIRSDYKPTKRAAPNETHEHSLKVSPVFAGGLEYNLPSLPELALRVEYQWVNKVGRWEKDGSRVDYTPSIGSVTAGLSYRFGQSAPVVEPKVVAKTFALNSDVTFAFGKANLRPEAQNVLDGIYGEIAQLKSVQVDLAGYTDRIGSEAANLKLSQRRADTVANYLVSKGVAQEVISSTGYGEANPVTGAKCDAVKGRKALIACLADDRRVEISVKGNE
;
A
#
# COMPACT_ATOMS: atom_id res chain seq x y z
N THR A 1 1.21 24.22 -19.30
CA THR A 1 1.31 22.76 -19.51
C THR A 1 0.65 22.07 -18.32
N ALA A 2 -0.60 21.61 -18.53
CA ALA A 2 -1.37 20.90 -17.53
C ALA A 2 -0.85 19.47 -17.42
N ILE A 3 -0.46 19.06 -16.20
CA ILE A 3 -0.16 17.66 -15.88
C ILE A 3 -1.51 17.00 -15.57
N ALA A 4 -2.00 16.22 -16.52
CA ALA A 4 -3.16 15.36 -16.31
C ALA A 4 -2.72 14.14 -15.49
N LEU A 5 -3.17 14.06 -14.24
CA LEU A 5 -3.00 12.88 -13.39
C LEU A 5 -4.03 11.84 -13.84
N VAL A 6 -3.59 10.83 -14.58
CA VAL A 6 -4.42 9.66 -14.92
C VAL A 6 -4.43 8.75 -13.69
N ILE A 7 -5.53 8.77 -12.94
CA ILE A 7 -5.80 7.78 -11.91
C ILE A 7 -6.37 6.55 -12.63
N ALA A 8 -5.50 5.63 -13.01
CA ALA A 8 -5.91 4.29 -13.37
C ALA A 8 -6.36 3.56 -12.10
N GLY A 9 -7.64 3.18 -12.05
CA GLY A 9 -8.18 2.39 -10.96
C GLY A 9 -7.50 1.01 -10.93
N LEU A 10 -6.53 0.86 -10.07
CA LEU A 10 -6.03 -0.44 -9.65
C LEU A 10 -7.03 -0.99 -8.63
N THR A 11 -7.76 -2.01 -9.02
CA THR A 11 -8.45 -2.89 -8.07
C THR A 11 -7.35 -3.56 -7.24
N ALA A 12 -7.09 -3.00 -6.06
CA ALA A 12 -6.15 -3.55 -5.12
C ALA A 12 -6.69 -4.91 -4.64
N ALA A 13 -6.03 -5.99 -5.05
CA ALA A 13 -6.03 -7.19 -4.24
C ALA A 13 -5.55 -6.76 -2.84
N SER A 14 -6.32 -7.09 -1.82
CA SER A 14 -6.01 -6.77 -0.43
C SER A 14 -4.74 -7.51 -0.01
N VAL A 15 -3.60 -6.92 -0.28
CA VAL A 15 -2.35 -7.30 0.36
C VAL A 15 -2.45 -6.76 1.78
N ALA A 16 -2.22 -7.60 2.78
CA ALA A 16 -2.18 -7.18 4.18
C ALA A 16 -1.08 -6.12 4.30
N GLN A 17 -1.49 -4.85 4.31
CA GLN A 17 -0.57 -3.72 4.32
C GLN A 17 -0.14 -3.45 5.76
N ALA A 18 1.16 -3.14 5.94
CA ALA A 18 1.66 -2.48 7.14
C ALA A 18 1.17 -1.02 7.17
N ALA A 19 -0.15 -0.82 7.04
CA ALA A 19 -0.79 0.49 7.03
C ALA A 19 -0.96 1.02 8.46
N PRO A 20 -0.98 2.35 8.66
CA PRO A 20 -1.32 2.95 9.94
C PRO A 20 -2.71 2.49 10.39
N GLN A 21 -2.82 1.95 11.60
CA GLN A 21 -4.10 1.53 12.16
C GLN A 21 -4.77 2.66 12.92
N ALA A 22 -6.09 2.79 12.77
CA ALA A 22 -6.90 3.71 13.54
C ALA A 22 -6.77 3.48 15.06
N ASN A 23 -6.95 4.54 15.83
CA ASN A 23 -6.87 4.54 17.29
C ASN A 23 -5.48 4.17 17.85
N THR A 24 -4.42 4.48 17.13
CA THR A 24 -3.03 4.30 17.56
C THR A 24 -2.33 5.64 17.76
N PHE A 25 -1.32 5.68 18.61
CA PHE A 25 -0.43 6.82 18.77
C PHE A 25 0.90 6.54 18.09
N TYR A 26 1.56 7.62 17.67
CA TYR A 26 2.95 7.52 17.21
C TYR A 26 3.78 8.69 17.71
N ALA A 27 5.07 8.47 17.85
CA ALA A 27 6.05 9.49 18.17
C ALA A 27 7.31 9.27 17.35
N GLY A 28 7.98 10.36 16.98
CA GLY A 28 9.16 10.29 16.15
C GLY A 28 10.05 11.51 16.24
N ALA A 29 11.19 11.40 15.57
CA ALA A 29 12.14 12.49 15.39
C ALA A 29 12.51 12.62 13.92
N LYS A 30 12.88 13.84 13.52
CA LYS A 30 13.30 14.17 12.15
C LYS A 30 14.50 15.11 12.16
N ALA A 31 15.30 15.03 11.11
CA ALA A 31 16.42 15.94 10.88
C ALA A 31 16.60 16.19 9.38
N GLY A 32 17.19 17.34 9.03
CA GLY A 32 17.40 17.71 7.64
C GLY A 32 17.95 19.10 7.46
N TRP A 33 17.49 19.80 6.44
CA TRP A 33 17.94 21.15 6.09
C TRP A 33 16.74 22.07 5.90
N ALA A 34 16.86 23.25 6.47
CA ALA A 34 15.92 24.35 6.29
C ALA A 34 16.55 25.45 5.43
N SER A 35 15.72 26.07 4.59
CA SER A 35 16.08 27.22 3.77
C SER A 35 15.10 28.37 4.03
N PHE A 36 15.63 29.56 4.23
CA PHE A 36 14.85 30.77 4.48
C PHE A 36 14.61 31.50 3.17
N HIS A 37 13.35 31.74 2.84
CA HIS A 37 12.88 32.37 1.63
C HIS A 37 12.19 33.70 1.97
N ASP A 38 12.25 34.67 1.06
CA ASP A 38 11.66 35.99 1.19
C ASP A 38 12.21 36.79 2.40
N GLY A 39 11.87 38.07 2.53
CA GLY A 39 12.22 38.90 3.66
C GLY A 39 13.71 39.28 3.78
N LEU A 40 14.63 38.52 3.21
CA LEU A 40 16.06 38.84 3.20
C LEU A 40 16.45 39.82 2.09
N ASN A 41 15.64 39.96 1.05
CA ASN A 41 15.89 40.85 -0.08
C ASN A 41 15.88 42.31 0.30
N GLN A 42 15.26 42.68 1.42
CA GLN A 42 15.27 44.05 1.95
C GLN A 42 16.67 44.48 2.39
N PHE A 43 17.56 43.54 2.70
CA PHE A 43 18.95 43.83 3.08
C PHE A 43 19.90 43.82 1.86
N GLU A 44 19.50 43.26 0.71
CA GLU A 44 20.31 43.23 -0.49
C GLU A 44 20.29 44.53 -1.30
N ASN A 45 19.27 45.39 -1.08
CA ASN A 45 19.09 46.66 -1.78
C ASN A 45 19.68 47.90 -1.04
N SER A 46 20.29 47.73 0.13
CA SER A 46 21.05 48.80 0.76
C SER A 46 22.44 48.92 0.13
N GLN A 47 23.00 50.15 0.03
CA GLN A 47 24.33 50.38 -0.57
C GLN A 47 25.48 49.61 0.09
N ASN A 48 25.19 48.84 1.14
CA ASN A 48 26.07 47.87 1.80
C ASN A 48 25.53 46.49 1.53
N ALA A 49 26.12 45.79 0.58
CA ALA A 49 25.73 44.44 0.19
C ALA A 49 25.91 43.45 1.38
N TYR A 50 24.80 43.08 2.01
CA TYR A 50 24.80 42.02 3.02
C TYR A 50 24.62 40.65 2.31
N GLY A 51 25.59 39.77 2.45
CA GLY A 51 25.44 38.38 2.07
C GLY A 51 24.62 37.60 3.14
N THR A 52 23.76 36.73 2.72
CA THR A 52 22.96 35.89 3.63
C THR A 52 23.25 34.41 3.44
N LEU A 53 23.54 33.69 4.56
CA LEU A 53 23.52 32.22 4.57
C LEU A 53 22.11 31.79 4.95
N ARG A 54 21.36 31.36 3.92
CA ARG A 54 19.93 31.00 4.02
C ARG A 54 19.69 29.58 4.50
N ASN A 55 20.67 28.67 4.41
CA ASN A 55 20.50 27.27 4.73
C ASN A 55 21.01 26.94 6.12
N SER A 56 20.28 26.12 6.83
CA SER A 56 20.64 25.63 8.17
C SER A 56 20.23 24.17 8.35
N VAL A 57 20.91 23.48 9.24
CA VAL A 57 20.43 22.18 9.74
C VAL A 57 19.17 22.42 10.55
N THR A 58 18.18 21.57 10.34
CA THR A 58 16.92 21.54 11.09
C THR A 58 16.73 20.17 11.72
N TYR A 59 16.10 20.16 12.88
CA TYR A 59 15.71 18.93 13.57
C TYR A 59 14.40 19.18 14.33
N GLY A 60 13.67 18.10 14.59
CA GLY A 60 12.42 18.20 15.31
C GLY A 60 11.96 16.87 15.87
N VAL A 61 10.97 16.95 16.72
CA VAL A 61 10.24 15.81 17.26
C VAL A 61 8.75 16.00 16.96
N PHE A 62 8.06 14.89 16.80
CA PHE A 62 6.63 14.92 16.52
C PHE A 62 5.93 13.73 17.18
N GLY A 63 4.66 13.88 17.43
CA GLY A 63 3.79 12.82 17.90
C GLY A 63 2.39 13.03 17.34
N GLY A 64 1.66 11.95 17.13
CA GLY A 64 0.34 12.02 16.55
C GLY A 64 -0.58 10.93 17.04
N TYR A 65 -1.87 11.18 16.82
CA TYR A 65 -2.94 10.23 17.03
C TYR A 65 -3.61 9.92 15.70
N GLN A 66 -3.62 8.65 15.34
CA GLN A 66 -4.26 8.15 14.13
C GLN A 66 -5.76 8.00 14.38
N ILE A 67 -6.57 8.88 13.79
CA ILE A 67 -8.03 8.90 13.98
C ILE A 67 -8.68 7.80 13.14
N THR A 68 -8.26 7.70 11.88
CA THR A 68 -8.66 6.65 10.93
C THR A 68 -7.40 6.14 10.23
N ASP A 69 -7.50 5.11 9.43
CA ASP A 69 -6.35 4.59 8.68
C ASP A 69 -5.71 5.65 7.75
N ASN A 70 -6.46 6.68 7.38
CA ASN A 70 -6.00 7.73 6.46
C ASN A 70 -5.79 9.11 7.13
N PHE A 71 -6.33 9.37 8.33
CA PHE A 71 -6.27 10.68 8.96
C PHE A 71 -5.66 10.62 10.35
N ALA A 72 -4.76 11.56 10.64
CA ALA A 72 -4.14 11.74 11.95
C ALA A 72 -4.06 13.21 12.33
N VAL A 73 -4.06 13.50 13.64
CA VAL A 73 -3.66 14.78 14.19
C VAL A 73 -2.22 14.66 14.68
N GLU A 74 -1.37 15.62 14.31
CA GLU A 74 0.05 15.61 14.63
C GLU A 74 0.45 16.90 15.33
N LEU A 75 1.12 16.79 16.47
CA LEU A 75 1.79 17.85 17.20
C LEU A 75 3.30 17.66 17.03
N GLY A 76 4.03 18.72 16.74
CA GLY A 76 5.47 18.64 16.63
C GLY A 76 6.15 19.92 17.14
N TYR A 77 7.46 19.83 17.29
CA TYR A 77 8.34 20.93 17.61
C TYR A 77 9.55 20.87 16.69
N ASP A 78 9.82 21.96 15.98
CA ASP A 78 10.90 22.11 15.03
C ASP A 78 11.87 23.22 15.45
N ASP A 79 13.17 22.93 15.38
CA ASP A 79 14.24 23.94 15.37
C ASP A 79 14.73 24.07 13.91
N PHE A 80 14.49 25.20 13.29
CA PHE A 80 14.90 25.48 11.91
C PHE A 80 16.34 25.98 11.81
N GLY A 81 17.04 26.03 12.96
CA GLY A 81 18.40 26.51 13.03
C GLY A 81 18.49 28.01 12.84
N ARG A 82 19.47 28.48 12.09
CA ARG A 82 19.78 29.91 12.03
C ARG A 82 20.21 30.37 10.64
N ALA A 83 19.60 31.48 10.20
CA ALA A 83 20.13 32.29 9.11
C ALA A 83 21.22 33.25 9.66
N LYS A 84 22.28 33.45 8.88
CA LYS A 84 23.37 34.38 9.23
C LYS A 84 23.40 35.53 8.23
N LEU A 85 23.40 36.78 8.75
CA LEU A 85 23.67 37.97 7.97
C LEU A 85 25.18 38.20 7.96
N ARG A 86 25.75 38.38 6.76
CA ARG A 86 27.20 38.64 6.57
C ARG A 86 27.42 39.97 5.89
N GLN A 87 28.40 40.72 6.37
CA GLN A 87 28.94 41.92 5.76
C GLN A 87 30.44 41.81 5.70
N ASP A 88 31.06 42.04 4.53
CA ASP A 88 32.51 41.94 4.32
C ASP A 88 33.14 40.60 4.82
N GLY A 89 32.40 39.51 4.66
CA GLY A 89 32.82 38.16 5.07
C GLY A 89 32.60 37.84 6.57
N GLU A 90 32.24 38.85 7.39
CA GLU A 90 31.95 38.67 8.83
C GLU A 90 30.46 38.49 9.10
N THR A 91 30.10 37.73 10.14
CA THR A 91 28.70 37.58 10.59
C THR A 91 28.31 38.81 11.43
N VAL A 92 27.37 39.61 10.95
CA VAL A 92 26.87 40.81 11.62
C VAL A 92 25.57 40.58 12.39
N GLY A 93 24.85 39.53 12.10
CA GLY A 93 23.63 39.16 12.80
C GLY A 93 23.26 37.66 12.61
N LYS A 94 22.43 37.15 13.53
CA LYS A 94 21.89 35.81 13.49
C LYS A 94 20.39 35.84 13.71
N HIS A 95 19.64 35.13 12.92
CA HIS A 95 18.20 34.95 13.06
C HIS A 95 17.90 33.46 13.27
N THR A 96 17.34 33.12 14.43
CA THR A 96 17.00 31.75 14.79
C THR A 96 15.49 31.59 14.86
N ASN A 97 14.97 30.46 14.39
CA ASN A 97 13.54 30.17 14.37
C ASN A 97 13.30 28.75 14.88
N HIS A 98 12.38 28.65 15.82
CA HIS A 98 11.93 27.35 16.35
C HIS A 98 10.48 27.48 16.86
N GLY A 99 9.77 26.37 16.95
CA GLY A 99 8.41 26.41 17.49
C GLY A 99 7.64 25.11 17.36
N ALA A 100 6.44 25.14 17.93
CA ALA A 100 5.52 24.02 17.89
C ALA A 100 4.52 24.17 16.73
N HIS A 101 4.08 23.06 16.17
CA HIS A 101 2.99 23.05 15.19
C HIS A 101 1.92 22.03 15.57
N LEU A 102 0.69 22.32 15.19
CA LEU A 102 -0.44 21.40 15.24
C LEU A 102 -1.02 21.26 13.83
N SER A 103 -1.17 20.06 13.36
CA SER A 103 -1.55 19.77 11.97
C SER A 103 -2.49 18.60 11.84
N LEU A 104 -3.32 18.62 10.81
CA LEU A 104 -4.05 17.45 10.32
C LEU A 104 -3.22 16.81 9.20
N LYS A 105 -2.98 15.52 9.30
CA LYS A 105 -2.29 14.69 8.31
C LYS A 105 -3.30 13.82 7.58
N ALA A 106 -3.25 13.80 6.27
CA ALA A 106 -3.99 12.88 5.41
C ALA A 106 -3.00 12.01 4.65
N SER A 107 -3.18 10.69 4.69
CA SER A 107 -2.30 9.70 4.06
C SER A 107 -3.08 8.84 3.08
N TYR A 108 -2.41 8.40 2.02
CA TYR A 108 -2.97 7.48 1.04
C TYR A 108 -1.91 6.43 0.64
N PRO A 109 -2.23 5.12 0.73
CA PRO A 109 -1.31 4.05 0.34
C PRO A 109 -1.13 4.04 -1.18
N VAL A 110 0.13 4.04 -1.64
CA VAL A 110 0.48 4.02 -3.08
C VAL A 110 1.19 2.72 -3.48
N LEU A 111 1.92 2.12 -2.56
CA LEU A 111 2.57 0.82 -2.70
C LEU A 111 2.49 0.09 -1.35
N GLU A 112 2.86 -1.20 -1.34
CA GLU A 112 2.93 -1.96 -0.09
C GLU A 112 3.87 -1.28 0.92
N GLY A 113 3.30 -0.90 2.08
CA GLY A 113 4.00 -0.18 3.13
C GLY A 113 4.33 1.27 2.83
N LEU A 114 4.11 1.79 1.62
CA LEU A 114 4.45 3.15 1.24
C LEU A 114 3.20 4.02 1.08
N ASP A 115 3.12 5.06 1.92
CA ASP A 115 2.07 6.06 1.89
C ASP A 115 2.62 7.40 1.36
N VAL A 116 1.84 8.07 0.51
CA VAL A 116 1.99 9.50 0.27
C VAL A 116 1.10 10.25 1.26
N TYR A 117 1.58 11.34 1.81
CA TYR A 117 0.76 12.14 2.72
C TYR A 117 0.89 13.64 2.49
N ALA A 118 -0.13 14.36 2.94
CA ALA A 118 -0.12 15.80 3.06
C ALA A 118 -0.51 16.20 4.49
N ARG A 119 0.02 17.33 4.95
CA ARG A 119 -0.23 17.87 6.29
C ARG A 119 -0.48 19.38 6.19
N VAL A 120 -1.51 19.84 6.89
CA VAL A 120 -1.87 21.27 6.96
C VAL A 120 -2.19 21.65 8.39
N GLY A 121 -1.72 22.82 8.82
CA GLY A 121 -1.95 23.25 10.18
C GLY A 121 -1.42 24.65 10.47
N ALA A 122 -1.18 24.90 11.75
CA ALA A 122 -0.63 26.14 12.25
C ALA A 122 0.60 25.88 13.13
N ALA A 123 1.60 26.72 13.00
CA ALA A 123 2.82 26.69 13.80
C ALA A 123 2.95 27.99 14.62
N LEU A 124 3.25 27.83 15.90
CA LEU A 124 3.61 28.94 16.79
C LEU A 124 5.13 29.06 16.81
N ILE A 125 5.65 29.99 16.03
CA ILE A 125 7.10 30.16 15.82
C ILE A 125 7.63 31.32 16.64
N ARG A 126 8.66 31.00 17.42
CA ARG A 126 9.51 32.01 18.04
C ARG A 126 10.69 32.29 17.11
N SER A 127 10.87 33.58 16.83
CA SER A 127 11.96 34.12 16.03
C SER A 127 12.81 35.04 16.90
N ASP A 128 14.11 34.74 16.98
CA ASP A 128 15.07 35.52 17.75
C ASP A 128 16.09 36.14 16.80
N TYR A 129 16.24 37.47 16.88
CA TYR A 129 17.25 38.22 16.16
C TYR A 129 18.35 38.67 17.11
N LYS A 130 19.59 38.34 16.80
CA LYS A 130 20.78 38.68 17.61
C LYS A 130 21.81 39.40 16.73
N PRO A 131 21.90 40.76 16.83
CA PRO A 131 22.99 41.50 16.21
C PRO A 131 24.31 41.16 16.89
N THR A 132 25.41 41.23 16.17
CA THR A 132 26.74 41.08 16.79
C THR A 132 27.14 42.41 17.43
N LYS A 133 27.77 42.39 18.59
CA LYS A 133 28.22 43.59 19.31
C LYS A 133 29.13 44.51 18.47
N ARG A 134 29.79 43.98 17.44
CA ARG A 134 30.65 44.72 16.52
C ARG A 134 29.86 45.55 15.51
N ALA A 135 28.71 45.01 15.06
CA ALA A 135 27.84 45.64 14.06
C ALA A 135 26.88 46.68 14.69
N ALA A 136 26.44 46.38 15.92
CA ALA A 136 25.46 47.24 16.63
C ALA A 136 25.70 47.13 18.15
N PRO A 137 26.64 47.89 18.71
CA PRO A 137 27.02 47.78 20.13
C PRO A 137 25.87 48.11 21.11
N ASN A 138 24.88 48.87 20.66
CA ASN A 138 23.74 49.32 21.47
C ASN A 138 22.39 48.67 21.10
N GLU A 139 22.36 47.75 20.11
CA GLU A 139 21.13 47.05 19.77
C GLU A 139 20.87 45.88 20.69
N THR A 140 19.65 45.80 21.20
CA THR A 140 19.18 44.73 22.07
C THR A 140 18.74 43.53 21.27
N HIS A 141 18.81 42.38 21.90
CA HIS A 141 18.25 41.14 21.38
C HIS A 141 16.73 41.25 21.30
N GLU A 142 16.18 41.08 20.10
CA GLU A 142 14.74 41.11 19.87
C GLU A 142 14.20 39.71 19.60
N HIS A 143 13.00 39.46 20.06
CA HIS A 143 12.29 38.21 19.82
C HIS A 143 10.83 38.49 19.46
N SER A 144 10.27 37.62 18.65
CA SER A 144 8.85 37.64 18.31
C SER A 144 8.26 36.26 18.40
N LEU A 145 6.97 36.19 18.71
CA LEU A 145 6.18 34.98 18.70
C LEU A 145 5.02 35.16 17.72
N LYS A 146 4.91 34.28 16.73
CA LYS A 146 3.89 34.42 15.69
C LYS A 146 3.29 33.07 15.31
N VAL A 147 1.96 33.05 15.10
CA VAL A 147 1.25 31.96 14.49
C VAL A 147 1.39 32.06 12.97
N SER A 148 1.87 31.00 12.35
CA SER A 148 2.12 30.92 10.92
C SER A 148 1.48 29.65 10.34
N PRO A 149 0.85 29.70 9.15
CA PRO A 149 0.37 28.50 8.47
C PRO A 149 1.54 27.54 8.16
N VAL A 150 1.30 26.25 8.32
CA VAL A 150 2.25 25.21 7.98
C VAL A 150 1.60 24.23 7.00
N PHE A 151 2.35 23.90 5.95
CA PHE A 151 1.99 22.92 4.94
C PHE A 151 3.15 21.93 4.79
N ALA A 152 2.84 20.66 4.65
CA ALA A 152 3.86 19.66 4.38
C ALA A 152 3.32 18.58 3.45
N GLY A 153 4.23 17.92 2.76
CA GLY A 153 3.94 16.73 1.97
C GLY A 153 5.13 15.81 1.97
N GLY A 154 4.88 14.52 1.89
CA GLY A 154 5.96 13.55 1.98
C GLY A 154 5.55 12.13 1.71
N LEU A 155 6.52 11.27 1.93
CA LEU A 155 6.39 9.83 1.84
C LEU A 155 6.66 9.22 3.22
N GLU A 156 5.85 8.24 3.59
CA GLU A 156 6.02 7.47 4.83
C GLU A 156 6.06 5.99 4.47
N TYR A 157 7.16 5.31 4.80
CA TYR A 157 7.33 3.90 4.57
C TYR A 157 7.18 3.14 5.90
N ASN A 158 6.08 2.42 6.02
CA ASN A 158 5.79 1.52 7.13
C ASN A 158 6.49 0.20 6.85
N LEU A 159 7.37 -0.24 7.76
CA LEU A 159 8.17 -1.44 7.54
C LEU A 159 7.30 -2.70 7.67
N PRO A 160 7.16 -3.53 6.63
CA PRO A 160 6.29 -4.72 6.71
C PRO A 160 6.73 -5.74 7.77
N SER A 161 8.05 -5.85 8.01
CA SER A 161 8.62 -6.74 9.02
C SER A 161 8.59 -6.19 10.44
N LEU A 162 8.40 -4.86 10.60
CA LEU A 162 8.37 -4.14 11.88
C LEU A 162 7.28 -3.06 11.78
N PRO A 163 6.00 -3.44 11.85
CA PRO A 163 4.87 -2.55 11.56
C PRO A 163 4.76 -1.36 12.51
N GLU A 164 5.43 -1.41 13.65
CA GLU A 164 5.53 -0.31 14.59
C GLU A 164 6.47 0.80 14.11
N LEU A 165 7.38 0.52 13.16
CA LEU A 165 8.36 1.49 12.67
C LEU A 165 7.98 2.04 11.30
N ALA A 166 8.09 3.36 11.16
CA ALA A 166 7.92 4.04 9.88
C ALA A 166 9.06 5.03 9.62
N LEU A 167 9.56 5.00 8.39
CA LEU A 167 10.51 5.98 7.86
C LEU A 167 9.73 7.06 7.11
N ARG A 168 10.13 8.31 7.27
CA ARG A 168 9.46 9.47 6.68
C ARG A 168 10.46 10.36 5.95
N VAL A 169 10.07 10.85 4.77
CA VAL A 169 10.74 11.96 4.08
C VAL A 169 9.68 13.03 3.84
N GLU A 170 9.94 14.25 4.30
CA GLU A 170 8.96 15.34 4.31
C GLU A 170 9.59 16.62 3.76
N TYR A 171 8.84 17.33 2.91
CA TYR A 171 9.03 18.74 2.65
C TYR A 171 7.99 19.53 3.42
N GLN A 172 8.44 20.47 4.26
CA GLN A 172 7.59 21.34 5.07
C GLN A 172 7.81 22.79 4.70
N TRP A 173 6.74 23.56 4.62
CA TRP A 173 6.72 25.00 4.39
C TRP A 173 5.99 25.69 5.53
N VAL A 174 6.67 26.62 6.22
CA VAL A 174 6.10 27.51 7.23
C VAL A 174 6.06 28.91 6.65
N ASN A 175 4.86 29.46 6.49
CA ASN A 175 4.67 30.71 5.77
C ASN A 175 4.81 31.92 6.69
N LYS A 176 5.71 32.83 6.33
CA LYS A 176 5.89 34.17 6.96
C LYS A 176 6.05 34.10 8.48
N VAL A 177 7.21 33.63 8.95
CA VAL A 177 7.60 33.62 10.36
C VAL A 177 8.16 34.99 10.79
N GLY A 178 8.13 35.26 12.10
CA GLY A 178 8.69 36.47 12.70
C GLY A 178 7.83 37.74 12.52
N ARG A 179 8.13 38.71 13.32
CA ARG A 179 7.64 40.09 13.26
C ARG A 179 8.77 40.95 13.81
N TRP A 180 9.15 41.97 13.09
CA TRP A 180 10.16 42.92 13.56
C TRP A 180 9.60 44.33 13.50
N GLU A 181 9.75 45.07 14.59
CA GLU A 181 9.40 46.50 14.71
C GLU A 181 10.68 47.25 15.08
N LYS A 182 11.07 48.23 14.28
CA LYS A 182 12.18 49.14 14.57
C LYS A 182 11.65 50.56 14.69
N ASP A 183 11.93 51.21 15.83
CA ASP A 183 11.56 52.61 16.11
C ASP A 183 10.06 52.91 15.87
N GLY A 184 9.17 51.99 16.25
CA GLY A 184 7.73 52.11 16.03
C GLY A 184 7.27 51.92 14.58
N SER A 185 8.20 51.67 13.67
CA SER A 185 7.92 51.34 12.26
C SER A 185 8.00 49.82 12.06
N ARG A 186 6.93 49.29 11.51
CA ARG A 186 6.86 47.87 11.13
C ARG A 186 7.82 47.61 9.98
N VAL A 187 8.89 46.85 10.21
CA VAL A 187 9.71 46.33 9.14
C VAL A 187 9.15 44.94 8.77
N ASP A 188 8.66 44.81 7.56
CA ASP A 188 8.07 43.57 7.06
C ASP A 188 9.14 42.47 6.75
N TYR A 189 9.99 42.18 7.73
CA TYR A 189 10.89 41.04 7.66
C TYR A 189 10.18 39.79 8.15
N THR A 190 9.53 39.12 7.24
CA THR A 190 8.77 37.90 7.52
C THR A 190 9.15 36.78 6.53
N PRO A 191 10.34 36.15 6.71
CA PRO A 191 10.74 35.06 5.83
C PRO A 191 9.78 33.87 5.95
N SER A 192 9.67 33.11 4.88
CA SER A 192 9.08 31.78 4.90
C SER A 192 10.19 30.75 5.03
N ILE A 193 9.91 29.61 5.67
CA ILE A 193 10.89 28.55 5.91
C ILE A 193 10.44 27.30 5.17
N GLY A 194 11.24 26.88 4.16
CA GLY A 194 11.15 25.58 3.55
C GLY A 194 12.13 24.59 4.18
N SER A 195 11.73 23.38 4.47
CA SER A 195 12.63 22.36 5.01
C SER A 195 12.40 20.99 4.37
N VAL A 196 13.50 20.26 4.16
CA VAL A 196 13.49 18.85 3.76
C VAL A 196 14.05 18.05 4.92
N THR A 197 13.30 17.08 5.41
CA THR A 197 13.67 16.25 6.56
C THR A 197 13.48 14.77 6.28
N ALA A 198 14.36 13.95 6.87
CA ALA A 198 14.15 12.52 7.05
C ALA A 198 13.83 12.24 8.52
N GLY A 199 12.92 11.33 8.78
CA GLY A 199 12.46 11.01 10.12
C GLY A 199 12.20 9.53 10.31
N LEU A 200 12.15 9.15 11.58
CA LEU A 200 11.78 7.83 12.06
C LEU A 200 10.69 8.00 13.11
N SER A 201 9.65 7.17 13.06
CA SER A 201 8.62 7.14 14.08
C SER A 201 8.32 5.72 14.55
N TYR A 202 7.89 5.61 15.81
CA TYR A 202 7.39 4.39 16.42
C TYR A 202 5.89 4.54 16.67
N ARG A 203 5.10 3.52 16.31
CA ARG A 203 3.66 3.45 16.47
C ARG A 203 3.32 2.55 17.66
N PHE A 204 2.62 3.09 18.63
CA PHE A 204 2.18 2.37 19.83
C PHE A 204 0.81 1.74 19.55
N GLY A 205 0.69 0.45 19.87
CA GLY A 205 -0.57 -0.30 19.68
C GLY A 205 -0.81 -0.77 18.24
N GLN A 206 0.17 -0.63 17.35
CA GLN A 206 0.13 -1.21 16.01
C GLN A 206 0.22 -2.74 16.14
N SER A 207 -0.80 -3.46 15.67
CA SER A 207 -0.76 -4.92 15.56
C SER A 207 -0.02 -5.34 14.30
N ALA A 208 0.61 -6.51 14.34
CA ALA A 208 1.13 -7.10 13.11
C ALA A 208 -0.01 -7.23 12.08
N PRO A 209 0.23 -6.93 10.78
CA PRO A 209 -0.79 -7.09 9.76
C PRO A 209 -1.29 -8.53 9.78
N VAL A 210 -2.59 -8.71 9.86
CA VAL A 210 -3.22 -10.01 9.64
C VAL A 210 -3.04 -10.30 8.16
N VAL A 211 -2.08 -11.16 7.83
CA VAL A 211 -1.95 -11.68 6.46
C VAL A 211 -3.18 -12.56 6.25
N GLU A 212 -4.22 -12.02 5.60
CA GLU A 212 -5.31 -12.87 5.14
C GLU A 212 -4.72 -13.87 4.13
N PRO A 213 -4.92 -15.18 4.36
CA PRO A 213 -4.38 -16.17 3.44
C PRO A 213 -4.99 -15.96 2.06
N LYS A 214 -4.14 -15.87 1.04
CA LYS A 214 -4.58 -15.70 -0.34
C LYS A 214 -5.36 -16.93 -0.78
N VAL A 215 -6.68 -16.78 -0.95
CA VAL A 215 -7.55 -17.85 -1.43
C VAL A 215 -7.27 -18.10 -2.91
N VAL A 216 -6.87 -19.32 -3.23
CA VAL A 216 -6.68 -19.81 -4.60
C VAL A 216 -7.85 -20.71 -4.94
N ALA A 217 -8.48 -20.46 -6.08
CA ALA A 217 -9.49 -21.33 -6.65
C ALA A 217 -9.07 -21.71 -8.08
N LYS A 218 -8.92 -22.99 -8.34
CA LYS A 218 -8.57 -23.54 -9.67
C LYS A 218 -9.56 -24.62 -10.05
N THR A 219 -9.91 -24.70 -11.33
CA THR A 219 -10.72 -25.79 -11.87
C THR A 219 -9.98 -26.46 -13.01
N PHE A 220 -9.88 -27.76 -12.94
CA PHE A 220 -9.29 -28.63 -13.97
C PHE A 220 -10.40 -29.45 -14.63
N ALA A 221 -10.42 -29.52 -15.94
CA ALA A 221 -11.34 -30.38 -16.68
C ALA A 221 -10.59 -31.56 -17.31
N LEU A 222 -10.95 -32.75 -16.92
CA LEU A 222 -10.40 -33.99 -17.46
C LEU A 222 -11.38 -34.59 -18.48
N ASN A 223 -11.00 -34.64 -19.77
CA ASN A 223 -11.79 -35.29 -20.79
C ASN A 223 -11.87 -36.79 -20.49
N SER A 224 -13.08 -37.34 -20.42
CA SER A 224 -13.31 -38.73 -20.03
C SER A 224 -12.77 -39.73 -21.04
N ASP A 225 -12.64 -39.39 -22.32
CA ASP A 225 -12.17 -40.31 -23.37
C ASP A 225 -10.67 -40.60 -23.26
N VAL A 226 -9.89 -39.66 -22.71
CA VAL A 226 -8.47 -39.85 -22.41
C VAL A 226 -8.24 -40.29 -20.95
N THR A 227 -9.17 -40.00 -20.06
CA THR A 227 -9.08 -40.35 -18.64
C THR A 227 -9.48 -41.76 -18.34
N PHE A 228 -10.53 -42.32 -19.03
CA PHE A 228 -11.11 -43.63 -18.76
C PHE A 228 -11.14 -44.51 -20.03
N ALA A 229 -11.16 -45.83 -19.85
CA ALA A 229 -11.48 -46.75 -20.92
C ALA A 229 -12.96 -46.59 -21.35
N PHE A 230 -13.26 -46.83 -22.62
CA PHE A 230 -14.60 -46.62 -23.19
C PHE A 230 -15.69 -47.36 -22.37
N GLY A 231 -16.71 -46.64 -21.98
CA GLY A 231 -17.81 -47.15 -21.17
C GLY A 231 -17.44 -47.55 -19.73
N LYS A 232 -16.21 -47.32 -19.29
CA LYS A 232 -15.71 -47.68 -17.97
C LYS A 232 -15.37 -46.47 -17.12
N ALA A 233 -15.07 -46.72 -15.84
CA ALA A 233 -14.59 -45.74 -14.88
C ALA A 233 -13.15 -46.00 -14.41
N ASN A 234 -12.45 -46.98 -15.05
CA ASN A 234 -11.05 -47.28 -14.69
C ASN A 234 -10.12 -46.27 -15.35
N LEU A 235 -9.23 -45.66 -14.54
CA LEU A 235 -8.24 -44.70 -15.01
C LEU A 235 -7.25 -45.33 -15.99
N ARG A 236 -6.93 -44.59 -17.04
CA ARG A 236 -5.81 -44.92 -17.94
C ARG A 236 -4.49 -44.45 -17.32
N PRO A 237 -3.35 -45.09 -17.68
CA PRO A 237 -2.03 -44.69 -17.16
C PRO A 237 -1.70 -43.20 -17.43
N GLU A 238 -2.09 -42.69 -18.59
CA GLU A 238 -1.84 -41.29 -18.98
C GLU A 238 -2.59 -40.30 -18.10
N ALA A 239 -3.80 -40.65 -17.65
CA ALA A 239 -4.59 -39.85 -16.73
C ALA A 239 -3.96 -39.78 -15.34
N GLN A 240 -3.26 -40.83 -14.91
CA GLN A 240 -2.57 -40.82 -13.62
C GLN A 240 -1.48 -39.75 -13.57
N ASN A 241 -0.71 -39.55 -14.64
CA ASN A 241 0.30 -38.50 -14.71
C ASN A 241 -0.30 -37.09 -14.58
N VAL A 242 -1.47 -36.87 -15.20
CA VAL A 242 -2.19 -35.60 -15.10
C VAL A 242 -2.69 -35.38 -13.66
N LEU A 243 -3.26 -36.41 -13.06
CA LEU A 243 -3.74 -36.37 -11.67
C LEU A 243 -2.60 -36.20 -10.67
N ASP A 244 -1.42 -36.75 -10.92
CA ASP A 244 -0.23 -36.52 -10.10
C ASP A 244 0.23 -35.04 -10.14
N GLY A 245 0.11 -34.40 -11.30
CA GLY A 245 0.35 -32.97 -11.43
C GLY A 245 -0.65 -32.12 -10.62
N ILE A 246 -1.94 -32.47 -10.71
CA ILE A 246 -3.01 -31.79 -9.94
C ILE A 246 -2.80 -32.01 -8.44
N TYR A 247 -2.44 -33.22 -8.02
CA TYR A 247 -2.09 -33.51 -6.64
C TYR A 247 -0.92 -32.64 -6.14
N GLY A 248 0.11 -32.45 -6.97
CA GLY A 248 1.24 -31.57 -6.65
C GLY A 248 0.82 -30.11 -6.37
N GLU A 249 -0.17 -29.62 -7.10
CA GLU A 249 -0.74 -28.28 -6.83
C GLU A 249 -1.59 -28.26 -5.55
N ILE A 250 -2.41 -29.30 -5.32
CA ILE A 250 -3.21 -29.44 -4.10
C ILE A 250 -2.31 -29.49 -2.86
N ALA A 251 -1.22 -30.22 -2.92
CA ALA A 251 -0.30 -30.43 -1.80
C ALA A 251 0.44 -29.15 -1.35
N GLN A 252 0.47 -28.10 -2.18
CA GLN A 252 1.06 -26.80 -1.85
C GLN A 252 0.08 -25.88 -1.10
N LEU A 253 -1.20 -26.21 -1.07
CA LEU A 253 -2.24 -25.39 -0.48
C LEU A 253 -2.56 -25.83 0.96
N LYS A 254 -2.96 -24.85 1.77
CA LYS A 254 -3.49 -25.05 3.12
C LYS A 254 -5.01 -24.94 3.10
N SER A 255 -5.67 -25.58 4.08
CA SER A 255 -7.15 -25.52 4.21
C SER A 255 -7.85 -25.88 2.90
N VAL A 256 -7.44 -26.97 2.28
CA VAL A 256 -7.89 -27.40 0.95
C VAL A 256 -9.31 -27.94 1.00
N GLN A 257 -10.10 -27.61 -0.03
CA GLN A 257 -11.36 -28.26 -0.39
C GLN A 257 -11.29 -28.66 -1.86
N VAL A 258 -11.66 -29.90 -2.18
CA VAL A 258 -11.64 -30.43 -3.53
C VAL A 258 -13.02 -31.00 -3.88
N ASP A 259 -13.66 -30.41 -4.89
CA ASP A 259 -14.96 -30.82 -5.37
C ASP A 259 -14.83 -31.42 -6.76
N LEU A 260 -15.27 -32.66 -6.93
CA LEU A 260 -15.26 -33.41 -8.19
C LEU A 260 -16.67 -33.50 -8.74
N ALA A 261 -16.84 -33.09 -10.01
CA ALA A 261 -18.09 -33.19 -10.74
C ALA A 261 -17.93 -34.04 -11.99
N GLY A 262 -18.63 -35.18 -12.05
CA GLY A 262 -18.61 -36.06 -13.19
C GLY A 262 -19.77 -35.79 -14.15
N TYR A 263 -19.47 -35.76 -15.46
CA TYR A 263 -20.46 -35.51 -16.52
C TYR A 263 -20.35 -36.58 -17.63
N THR A 264 -21.46 -36.84 -18.27
CA THR A 264 -21.56 -37.67 -19.50
C THR A 264 -22.13 -36.83 -20.65
N ASP A 265 -22.08 -37.37 -21.85
CA ASP A 265 -22.91 -36.85 -22.92
C ASP A 265 -24.36 -37.36 -22.77
N ARG A 266 -25.25 -36.85 -23.64
CA ARG A 266 -26.68 -37.17 -23.67
C ARG A 266 -27.04 -38.52 -24.34
N ILE A 267 -26.02 -39.33 -24.68
CA ILE A 267 -26.26 -40.65 -25.34
C ILE A 267 -26.47 -41.69 -24.26
N GLY A 268 -27.60 -42.35 -24.27
CA GLY A 268 -27.98 -43.41 -23.32
C GLY A 268 -29.19 -43.03 -22.48
N SER A 269 -29.38 -43.74 -21.38
CA SER A 269 -30.45 -43.38 -20.44
C SER A 269 -29.89 -42.48 -19.32
N GLU A 270 -30.67 -41.54 -18.89
CA GLU A 270 -30.34 -40.63 -17.79
C GLU A 270 -29.82 -41.34 -16.54
N ALA A 271 -30.53 -42.44 -16.14
CA ALA A 271 -30.14 -43.24 -14.98
C ALA A 271 -28.78 -43.95 -15.16
N ALA A 272 -28.44 -44.39 -16.37
CA ALA A 272 -27.14 -44.99 -16.67
C ALA A 272 -26.03 -43.93 -16.69
N ASN A 273 -26.32 -42.76 -17.28
CA ASN A 273 -25.42 -41.62 -17.33
C ASN A 273 -25.11 -41.09 -15.93
N LEU A 274 -26.10 -40.96 -15.06
CA LEU A 274 -25.92 -40.55 -13.67
C LEU A 274 -25.00 -41.52 -12.91
N LYS A 275 -25.24 -42.84 -13.03
CA LYS A 275 -24.39 -43.86 -12.39
C LYS A 275 -22.96 -43.88 -12.95
N LEU A 276 -22.78 -43.68 -14.27
CA LEU A 276 -21.45 -43.64 -14.87
C LEU A 276 -20.65 -42.40 -14.44
N SER A 277 -21.28 -41.24 -14.45
CA SER A 277 -20.66 -40.00 -14.02
C SER A 277 -20.25 -40.02 -12.55
N GLN A 278 -21.09 -40.60 -11.66
CA GLN A 278 -20.75 -40.76 -10.25
C GLN A 278 -19.53 -41.70 -10.08
N ARG A 279 -19.53 -42.86 -10.71
CA ARG A 279 -18.39 -43.79 -10.62
C ARG A 279 -17.08 -43.19 -11.13
N ARG A 280 -17.14 -42.34 -12.16
CA ARG A 280 -15.96 -41.66 -12.70
C ARG A 280 -15.43 -40.58 -11.70
N ALA A 281 -16.32 -39.79 -11.13
CA ALA A 281 -15.95 -38.84 -10.08
C ALA A 281 -15.34 -39.56 -8.87
N ASP A 282 -15.97 -40.65 -8.40
CA ASP A 282 -15.47 -41.45 -7.28
C ASP A 282 -14.08 -42.05 -7.56
N THR A 283 -13.85 -42.52 -8.79
CA THR A 283 -12.54 -43.09 -9.16
C THR A 283 -11.43 -42.02 -9.11
N VAL A 284 -11.68 -40.80 -9.55
CA VAL A 284 -10.73 -39.68 -9.47
C VAL A 284 -10.52 -39.30 -8.01
N ALA A 285 -11.60 -39.21 -7.22
CA ALA A 285 -11.51 -38.91 -5.78
C ALA A 285 -10.63 -39.94 -5.05
N ASN A 286 -10.92 -41.23 -5.24
CA ASN A 286 -10.15 -42.31 -4.63
C ASN A 286 -8.68 -42.31 -5.05
N TYR A 287 -8.38 -41.94 -6.29
CA TYR A 287 -6.99 -41.76 -6.72
C TYR A 287 -6.28 -40.64 -5.98
N LEU A 288 -6.89 -39.45 -5.85
CA LEU A 288 -6.31 -38.32 -5.12
C LEU A 288 -6.14 -38.65 -3.63
N VAL A 289 -7.11 -39.38 -3.03
CA VAL A 289 -6.96 -39.87 -1.65
C VAL A 289 -5.80 -40.86 -1.52
N SER A 290 -5.61 -41.74 -2.47
CA SER A 290 -4.47 -42.71 -2.48
C SER A 290 -3.12 -41.98 -2.58
N LYS A 291 -3.09 -40.77 -3.11
CA LYS A 291 -1.88 -39.92 -3.18
C LYS A 291 -1.65 -39.07 -1.93
N GLY A 292 -2.64 -38.99 -1.03
CA GLY A 292 -2.48 -38.28 0.25
C GLY A 292 -3.42 -37.14 0.50
N VAL A 293 -4.39 -36.85 -0.39
CA VAL A 293 -5.44 -35.89 -0.10
C VAL A 293 -6.40 -36.48 0.93
N ALA A 294 -6.69 -35.76 2.00
CA ALA A 294 -7.56 -36.22 3.06
C ALA A 294 -8.99 -36.44 2.56
N GLN A 295 -9.61 -37.55 2.94
CA GLN A 295 -10.96 -37.94 2.48
C GLN A 295 -12.02 -36.91 2.85
N GLU A 296 -11.90 -36.25 3.99
CA GLU A 296 -12.83 -35.28 4.53
C GLU A 296 -12.84 -33.95 3.76
N VAL A 297 -11.81 -33.65 2.97
CA VAL A 297 -11.72 -32.43 2.15
C VAL A 297 -12.12 -32.67 0.69
N ILE A 298 -12.45 -33.90 0.32
CA ILE A 298 -12.89 -34.28 -1.03
C ILE A 298 -14.39 -34.56 -1.05
N SER A 299 -15.09 -33.96 -2.01
CA SER A 299 -16.44 -34.35 -2.40
C SER A 299 -16.45 -34.85 -3.86
N SER A 300 -17.31 -35.84 -4.16
CA SER A 300 -17.48 -36.34 -5.54
C SER A 300 -18.97 -36.49 -5.85
N THR A 301 -19.40 -35.90 -6.97
CA THR A 301 -20.80 -35.92 -7.42
C THR A 301 -20.90 -36.20 -8.91
N GLY A 302 -21.76 -37.12 -9.28
CA GLY A 302 -22.13 -37.36 -10.68
C GLY A 302 -23.36 -36.59 -11.06
N TYR A 303 -23.28 -35.84 -12.15
CA TYR A 303 -24.37 -35.02 -12.67
C TYR A 303 -25.00 -35.59 -13.96
N GLY A 304 -24.56 -36.76 -14.41
CA GLY A 304 -25.05 -37.38 -15.65
C GLY A 304 -24.83 -36.46 -16.85
N GLU A 305 -25.87 -36.25 -17.63
CA GLU A 305 -25.86 -35.42 -18.85
C GLU A 305 -26.17 -33.94 -18.62
N ALA A 306 -26.19 -33.52 -17.36
CA ALA A 306 -26.41 -32.12 -17.02
C ALA A 306 -25.25 -31.20 -17.48
N ASN A 307 -25.53 -29.90 -17.67
CA ASN A 307 -24.57 -28.89 -18.03
C ASN A 307 -23.70 -29.23 -19.26
N PRO A 308 -24.28 -29.54 -20.44
CA PRO A 308 -23.50 -29.85 -21.62
C PRO A 308 -22.66 -28.67 -22.09
N VAL A 309 -21.36 -28.87 -22.28
CA VAL A 309 -20.41 -27.84 -22.79
C VAL A 309 -20.66 -27.58 -24.27
N THR A 310 -21.05 -28.61 -25.03
CA THR A 310 -21.32 -28.51 -26.45
C THR A 310 -22.62 -27.76 -26.75
N GLY A 311 -23.54 -27.70 -25.79
CA GLY A 311 -24.85 -27.03 -25.95
C GLY A 311 -25.58 -27.55 -27.21
N ALA A 312 -26.07 -26.63 -28.02
CA ALA A 312 -26.80 -26.91 -29.25
C ALA A 312 -25.91 -27.25 -30.48
N LYS A 313 -24.57 -27.14 -30.36
CA LYS A 313 -23.63 -27.31 -31.49
C LYS A 313 -23.76 -28.66 -32.18
N CYS A 314 -24.10 -29.72 -31.44
CA CYS A 314 -24.19 -31.10 -31.94
C CYS A 314 -25.60 -31.51 -32.35
N ASP A 315 -26.63 -30.67 -32.25
CA ASP A 315 -28.03 -31.02 -32.54
C ASP A 315 -28.28 -31.33 -34.01
N ALA A 316 -27.57 -30.66 -34.89
CA ALA A 316 -27.70 -30.88 -36.36
C ALA A 316 -26.80 -31.99 -36.87
N VAL A 317 -25.99 -32.65 -36.04
CA VAL A 317 -25.05 -33.69 -36.47
C VAL A 317 -25.80 -34.99 -36.77
N LYS A 318 -25.75 -35.43 -38.04
CA LYS A 318 -26.34 -36.66 -38.47
C LYS A 318 -25.30 -37.82 -38.42
N GLY A 319 -25.74 -38.93 -37.89
CA GLY A 319 -24.91 -40.13 -37.77
C GLY A 319 -24.29 -40.33 -36.38
N ARG A 320 -24.50 -41.52 -35.81
CA ARG A 320 -24.12 -41.84 -34.42
C ARG A 320 -22.63 -41.62 -34.14
N LYS A 321 -21.75 -42.00 -35.06
CA LYS A 321 -20.29 -41.85 -34.86
C LYS A 321 -19.87 -40.41 -34.84
N ALA A 322 -20.43 -39.59 -35.73
CA ALA A 322 -20.16 -38.15 -35.76
C ALA A 322 -20.72 -37.43 -34.53
N LEU A 323 -21.92 -37.84 -34.08
CA LEU A 323 -22.51 -37.27 -32.85
C LEU A 323 -21.68 -37.62 -31.61
N ILE A 324 -21.20 -38.86 -31.46
CA ILE A 324 -20.31 -39.26 -30.36
C ILE A 324 -19.04 -38.41 -30.34
N ALA A 325 -18.45 -38.17 -31.51
CA ALA A 325 -17.25 -37.35 -31.62
C ALA A 325 -17.55 -35.85 -31.27
N CYS A 326 -18.69 -35.34 -31.74
CA CYS A 326 -19.08 -33.95 -31.44
C CYS A 326 -19.32 -33.72 -29.94
N LEU A 327 -19.88 -34.68 -29.24
CA LEU A 327 -20.22 -34.59 -27.81
C LEU A 327 -19.03 -34.95 -26.88
N ALA A 328 -17.82 -35.08 -27.41
CA ALA A 328 -16.64 -35.50 -26.62
C ALA A 328 -16.37 -34.63 -25.40
N ASP A 329 -16.55 -33.33 -25.53
CA ASP A 329 -16.27 -32.35 -24.45
C ASP A 329 -17.31 -32.42 -23.31
N ASP A 330 -18.50 -32.95 -23.56
CA ASP A 330 -19.50 -33.15 -22.52
C ASP A 330 -19.09 -34.28 -21.56
N ARG A 331 -18.31 -35.24 -22.04
CA ARG A 331 -17.79 -36.38 -21.25
C ARG A 331 -16.55 -35.94 -20.49
N ARG A 332 -16.71 -35.47 -19.26
CA ARG A 332 -15.62 -34.90 -18.46
C ARG A 332 -15.78 -35.16 -16.96
N VAL A 333 -14.68 -35.01 -16.24
CA VAL A 333 -14.67 -34.83 -14.80
C VAL A 333 -14.01 -33.48 -14.51
N GLU A 334 -14.72 -32.59 -13.81
CA GLU A 334 -14.19 -31.34 -13.35
C GLU A 334 -13.68 -31.48 -11.91
N ILE A 335 -12.51 -30.92 -11.64
CA ILE A 335 -11.88 -30.92 -10.33
C ILE A 335 -11.75 -29.44 -9.92
N SER A 336 -12.55 -29.01 -8.98
CA SER A 336 -12.47 -27.65 -8.41
C SER A 336 -11.70 -27.70 -7.10
N VAL A 337 -10.60 -27.00 -7.05
CA VAL A 337 -9.71 -26.92 -5.88
C VAL A 337 -9.79 -25.53 -5.30
N LYS A 338 -10.09 -25.42 -4.01
CA LYS A 338 -10.00 -24.17 -3.24
C LYS A 338 -9.05 -24.40 -2.07
N GLY A 339 -8.23 -23.41 -1.77
CA GLY A 339 -7.30 -23.47 -0.64
C GLY A 339 -6.58 -22.14 -0.46
N ASN A 340 -5.69 -22.11 0.51
CA ASN A 340 -4.91 -20.92 0.85
C ASN A 340 -3.43 -21.18 0.51
N GLU A 341 -2.79 -20.17 -0.11
CA GLU A 341 -1.31 -20.13 -0.28
C GLU A 341 -0.60 -19.69 0.99
#